data_70872bb9f4711a3239012f1c7ed84f15
#
_entry.id   70872bb9f4711a3239012f1c7ed84f15
#
_cell.length_a   1.000
_cell.length_b   1.000
_cell.length_c   1.000
_cell.angle_alpha   90.00
_cell.angle_beta   90.00
_cell.angle_gamma   90.00
#
_symmetry.space_group_name_H-M   'P 1'
#
loop_
_entity.id
_entity.type
_entity.pdbx_description
1 polymer ?
#
loop_
_entity_poly.entity_id
_entity_poly.type
_entity_poly.pdbx_seq_one_letter_code
_entity_poly.pdbx_strand_id
1 'polypeptide(L)'
;MNKLLATLIATLFATAAFAQTPAPAAPESPAVVKAEAKADKANHKAVVSEMKADEKADEGVVKAETKADKKKAKAHTKASKAHAKAADKVAGADAEDKLKAEAKGDKAMAGADAKAVKTSVKADAKVAKEKVDASADKALAATKTEEVKAKGNADIKAAGAK
;
A
#
# COMPACT_ATOMS: atom_id res chain seq x y z
N MET A 1 6.70 -11.96 10.68
CA MET A 1 7.06 -12.55 9.37
C MET A 1 7.61 -11.46 8.45
N ASN A 2 8.80 -10.90 8.80
CA ASN A 2 9.37 -9.71 8.11
C ASN A 2 10.76 -9.99 7.54
N LYS A 3 11.06 -11.25 7.19
CA LYS A 3 12.41 -11.65 6.68
C LYS A 3 12.44 -11.77 5.14
N LEU A 4 11.34 -11.58 4.44
CA LEU A 4 11.28 -11.70 2.98
C LEU A 4 11.42 -10.37 2.23
N LEU A 5 11.35 -9.23 2.92
CA LEU A 5 11.54 -7.92 2.27
C LEU A 5 13.01 -7.49 2.16
N ALA A 6 13.91 -8.10 2.95
CA ALA A 6 15.32 -7.74 2.94
C ALA A 6 16.12 -8.35 1.78
N THR A 7 15.59 -9.37 1.11
CA THR A 7 16.29 -10.10 0.04
C THR A 7 16.07 -9.53 -1.36
N LEU A 8 15.10 -8.63 -1.56
CA LEU A 8 14.81 -8.09 -2.89
C LEU A 8 15.67 -6.86 -3.26
N ILE A 9 16.31 -6.22 -2.29
CA ILE A 9 17.14 -5.04 -2.54
C ILE A 9 18.59 -5.40 -2.93
N ALA A 10 19.03 -6.62 -2.61
CA ALA A 10 20.41 -7.03 -2.86
C ALA A 10 20.71 -7.54 -4.29
N THR A 11 19.69 -7.76 -5.13
CA THR A 11 19.87 -8.35 -6.47
C THR A 11 19.97 -7.34 -7.61
N LEU A 12 19.82 -6.03 -7.34
CA LEU A 12 19.86 -5.02 -8.40
C LEU A 12 21.26 -4.42 -8.64
N PHE A 13 22.27 -4.82 -7.87
CA PHE A 13 23.63 -4.27 -8.01
C PHE A 13 24.66 -5.21 -8.64
N ALA A 14 24.28 -6.38 -9.14
CA ALA A 14 25.21 -7.43 -9.53
C ALA A 14 25.28 -7.72 -11.03
N THR A 15 24.95 -6.77 -11.93
CA THR A 15 25.12 -6.99 -13.37
C THR A 15 25.75 -5.82 -14.09
N ALA A 16 27.00 -5.50 -13.77
CA ALA A 16 27.87 -4.71 -14.64
C ALA A 16 29.34 -5.00 -14.35
N ALA A 17 29.75 -6.23 -14.43
CA ALA A 17 31.17 -6.59 -14.50
C ALA A 17 31.43 -7.35 -15.81
N PHE A 18 31.26 -6.67 -16.93
CA PHE A 18 31.94 -7.10 -18.14
C PHE A 18 33.32 -6.40 -18.17
N ALA A 19 34.31 -7.18 -17.83
CA ALA A 19 35.70 -6.82 -18.06
C ALA A 19 35.95 -6.74 -19.58
N GLN A 20 35.74 -5.56 -20.14
CA GLN A 20 36.48 -5.15 -21.32
C GLN A 20 37.55 -4.19 -20.83
N THR A 21 38.81 -4.53 -21.04
CA THR A 21 39.91 -3.60 -20.87
C THR A 21 39.60 -2.33 -21.66
N PRO A 22 39.34 -1.19 -20.99
CA PRO A 22 39.05 0.03 -21.74
C PRO A 22 40.34 0.47 -22.44
N ALA A 23 40.23 0.67 -23.73
CA ALA A 23 41.18 1.57 -24.41
C ALA A 23 41.23 2.89 -23.61
N PRO A 24 42.38 3.57 -23.49
CA PRO A 24 42.47 4.79 -22.71
C PRO A 24 41.39 5.75 -23.21
N ALA A 25 40.40 6.00 -22.35
CA ALA A 25 39.31 6.88 -22.67
C ALA A 25 39.88 8.26 -22.95
N ALA A 26 39.56 8.80 -24.12
CA ALA A 26 39.86 10.19 -24.40
C ALA A 26 39.27 11.04 -23.28
N PRO A 27 39.96 12.10 -22.79
CA PRO A 27 39.46 12.89 -21.69
C PRO A 27 38.05 13.41 -22.02
N GLU A 28 37.08 13.06 -21.19
CA GLU A 28 35.68 13.48 -21.36
C GLU A 28 35.63 15.01 -21.47
N SER A 29 34.85 15.51 -22.42
CA SER A 29 34.74 16.95 -22.57
C SER A 29 34.16 17.58 -21.31
N PRO A 30 34.62 18.77 -20.88
CA PRO A 30 34.06 19.46 -19.72
C PRO A 30 32.53 19.64 -19.78
N ALA A 31 31.98 19.64 -20.98
CA ALA A 31 30.53 19.70 -21.20
C ALA A 31 29.83 18.41 -20.80
N VAL A 32 30.38 17.25 -21.08
CA VAL A 32 29.85 15.94 -20.69
C VAL A 32 29.89 15.80 -19.19
N VAL A 33 31.01 16.04 -18.52
CA VAL A 33 31.16 15.98 -17.07
C VAL A 33 30.12 16.88 -16.36
N LYS A 34 29.87 18.06 -16.90
CA LYS A 34 28.86 18.99 -16.35
C LYS A 34 27.42 18.49 -16.57
N ALA A 35 27.15 17.85 -17.70
CA ALA A 35 25.85 17.24 -17.98
C ALA A 35 25.58 16.03 -17.06
N GLU A 36 26.56 15.17 -16.84
CA GLU A 36 26.50 14.04 -15.91
C GLU A 36 26.23 14.49 -14.49
N ALA A 37 27.02 15.42 -13.97
CA ALA A 37 26.80 15.95 -12.61
C ALA A 37 25.41 16.57 -12.43
N LYS A 38 24.84 17.15 -13.47
CA LYS A 38 23.47 17.68 -13.46
C LYS A 38 22.43 16.57 -13.50
N ALA A 39 22.65 15.56 -14.34
CA ALA A 39 21.79 14.39 -14.44
C ALA A 39 21.75 13.61 -13.12
N ASP A 40 22.90 13.37 -12.49
CA ASP A 40 23.03 12.69 -11.22
C ASP A 40 22.26 13.41 -10.10
N LYS A 41 22.40 14.72 -10.01
CA LYS A 41 21.63 15.51 -9.05
C LYS A 41 20.13 15.44 -9.28
N ALA A 42 19.70 15.44 -10.54
CA ALA A 42 18.29 15.32 -10.89
C ALA A 42 17.76 13.93 -10.57
N ASN A 43 18.49 12.88 -10.92
CA ASN A 43 18.20 11.49 -10.65
C ASN A 43 18.08 11.24 -9.13
N HIS A 44 19.05 11.72 -8.35
CA HIS A 44 19.00 11.58 -6.90
C HIS A 44 17.75 12.25 -6.30
N LYS A 45 17.40 13.46 -6.76
CA LYS A 45 16.18 14.14 -6.31
C LYS A 45 14.93 13.39 -6.71
N ALA A 46 14.87 12.82 -7.90
CA ALA A 46 13.75 12.05 -8.38
C ALA A 46 13.54 10.77 -7.53
N VAL A 47 14.63 10.02 -7.30
CA VAL A 47 14.59 8.81 -6.46
C VAL A 47 14.15 9.13 -5.03
N VAL A 48 14.66 10.19 -4.41
CA VAL A 48 14.23 10.60 -3.06
C VAL A 48 12.75 11.00 -3.05
N SER A 49 12.26 11.63 -4.13
CA SER A 49 10.84 11.98 -4.26
C SER A 49 9.95 10.74 -4.41
N GLU A 50 10.41 9.75 -5.19
CA GLU A 50 9.75 8.46 -5.35
C GLU A 50 9.65 7.73 -4.01
N MET A 51 10.76 7.58 -3.28
CA MET A 51 10.76 6.95 -1.95
C MET A 51 9.78 7.60 -0.99
N LYS A 52 9.70 8.94 -0.97
CA LYS A 52 8.73 9.67 -0.13
C LYS A 52 7.28 9.44 -0.58
N ALA A 53 7.04 9.30 -1.86
CA ALA A 53 5.71 8.99 -2.38
C ALA A 53 5.30 7.57 -1.98
N ASP A 54 6.21 6.62 -2.07
CA ASP A 54 6.01 5.23 -1.67
C ASP A 54 5.71 5.09 -0.18
N GLU A 55 6.50 5.74 0.67
CA GLU A 55 6.25 5.77 2.12
C GLU A 55 4.86 6.33 2.45
N LYS A 56 4.49 7.42 1.79
CA LYS A 56 3.19 8.07 2.01
C LYS A 56 2.03 7.20 1.55
N ALA A 57 2.19 6.50 0.43
CA ALA A 57 1.22 5.55 -0.09
C ALA A 57 1.05 4.36 0.87
N ASP A 58 2.14 3.80 1.38
CA ASP A 58 2.12 2.70 2.34
C ASP A 58 1.51 3.13 3.69
N GLU A 59 1.83 4.31 4.19
CA GLU A 59 1.17 4.87 5.37
C GLU A 59 -0.34 5.03 5.19
N GLY A 60 -0.80 5.43 4.01
CA GLY A 60 -2.21 5.53 3.66
C GLY A 60 -2.91 4.18 3.82
N VAL A 61 -2.31 3.13 3.25
CA VAL A 61 -2.81 1.74 3.35
C VAL A 61 -2.87 1.28 4.80
N VAL A 62 -1.79 1.45 5.58
CA VAL A 62 -1.73 1.05 6.99
C VAL A 62 -2.80 1.78 7.83
N LYS A 63 -2.99 3.07 7.58
CA LYS A 63 -4.04 3.87 8.25
C LYS A 63 -5.44 3.39 7.87
N ALA A 64 -5.67 3.00 6.61
CA ALA A 64 -6.94 2.45 6.15
C ALA A 64 -7.22 1.08 6.79
N GLU A 65 -6.25 0.19 6.83
CA GLU A 65 -6.32 -1.13 7.48
C GLU A 65 -6.64 -0.99 8.97
N THR A 66 -5.89 -0.18 9.69
CA THR A 66 -6.14 0.09 11.12
C THR A 66 -7.56 0.61 11.38
N LYS A 67 -8.05 1.52 10.53
CA LYS A 67 -9.42 2.04 10.63
C LYS A 67 -10.46 0.96 10.30
N ALA A 68 -10.18 0.09 9.34
CA ALA A 68 -11.05 -1.02 8.98
C ALA A 68 -11.16 -2.02 10.14
N ASP A 69 -10.04 -2.43 10.71
CA ASP A 69 -10.00 -3.38 11.82
C ASP A 69 -10.73 -2.85 13.07
N LYS A 70 -10.54 -1.58 13.41
CA LYS A 70 -11.30 -0.93 14.49
C LYS A 70 -12.81 -0.94 14.22
N LYS A 71 -13.24 -0.76 12.97
CA LYS A 71 -14.66 -0.79 12.62
C LYS A 71 -15.22 -2.20 12.67
N LYS A 72 -14.50 -3.19 12.17
CA LYS A 72 -14.85 -4.62 12.23
C LYS A 72 -14.98 -5.07 13.69
N ALA A 73 -13.97 -4.79 14.51
CA ALA A 73 -14.00 -5.14 15.94
C ALA A 73 -15.22 -4.53 16.66
N LYS A 74 -15.52 -3.25 16.41
CA LYS A 74 -16.71 -2.60 16.97
C LYS A 74 -18.02 -3.22 16.47
N ALA A 75 -18.07 -3.64 15.21
CA ALA A 75 -19.24 -4.28 14.63
C ALA A 75 -19.48 -5.67 15.24
N HIS A 76 -18.43 -6.47 15.38
CA HIS A 76 -18.47 -7.77 16.04
C HIS A 76 -18.85 -7.65 17.51
N THR A 77 -18.27 -6.70 18.26
CA THR A 77 -18.67 -6.46 19.66
C THR A 77 -20.15 -6.11 19.78
N LYS A 78 -20.69 -5.31 18.85
CA LYS A 78 -22.13 -4.99 18.84
C LYS A 78 -22.99 -6.21 18.53
N ALA A 79 -22.57 -7.06 17.59
CA ALA A 79 -23.26 -8.31 17.28
C ALA A 79 -23.24 -9.26 18.48
N SER A 80 -22.09 -9.49 19.12
CA SER A 80 -21.98 -10.33 20.33
C SER A 80 -22.86 -9.83 21.48
N LYS A 81 -22.94 -8.51 21.68
CA LYS A 81 -23.84 -7.92 22.68
C LYS A 81 -25.31 -8.12 22.31
N ALA A 82 -25.67 -8.11 21.04
CA ALA A 82 -27.03 -8.38 20.61
C ALA A 82 -27.39 -9.87 20.81
N HIS A 83 -26.46 -10.77 20.55
CA HIS A 83 -26.59 -12.21 20.80
C HIS A 83 -26.80 -12.48 22.30
N ALA A 84 -25.95 -11.91 23.16
CA ALA A 84 -26.09 -12.07 24.61
C ALA A 84 -27.47 -11.58 25.10
N LYS A 85 -27.90 -10.39 24.68
CA LYS A 85 -29.21 -9.85 25.03
C LYS A 85 -30.39 -10.70 24.50
N ALA A 86 -30.21 -11.32 23.33
CA ALA A 86 -31.22 -12.22 22.78
C ALA A 86 -31.30 -13.50 23.62
N ALA A 87 -30.17 -14.09 23.95
CA ALA A 87 -30.08 -15.27 24.81
C ALA A 87 -30.68 -15.03 26.21
N ASP A 88 -30.34 -13.88 26.83
CA ASP A 88 -30.92 -13.50 28.14
C ASP A 88 -32.43 -13.40 28.09
N LYS A 89 -33.00 -12.84 27.01
CA LYS A 89 -34.47 -12.75 26.86
C LYS A 89 -35.13 -14.10 26.66
N VAL A 90 -34.46 -15.02 25.96
CA VAL A 90 -34.98 -16.39 25.80
C VAL A 90 -34.90 -17.16 27.09
N ALA A 91 -33.81 -17.01 27.84
CA ALA A 91 -33.62 -17.66 29.12
C ALA A 91 -34.62 -17.18 30.20
N GLY A 92 -34.99 -15.89 30.17
CA GLY A 92 -35.95 -15.30 31.11
C GLY A 92 -37.42 -15.36 30.68
N ALA A 93 -37.73 -16.01 29.56
CA ALA A 93 -39.10 -16.14 29.09
C ALA A 93 -39.82 -17.34 29.74
N ASP A 94 -41.09 -17.14 30.10
CA ASP A 94 -41.94 -18.22 30.58
C ASP A 94 -42.20 -19.27 29.48
N ALA A 95 -42.58 -20.49 29.88
CA ALA A 95 -42.75 -21.63 28.97
C ALA A 95 -43.69 -21.33 27.79
N GLU A 96 -44.74 -20.55 28.03
CA GLU A 96 -45.75 -20.16 27.03
C GLU A 96 -45.19 -19.16 26.00
N ASP A 97 -44.29 -18.27 26.42
CA ASP A 97 -43.72 -17.23 25.57
C ASP A 97 -42.35 -17.58 24.99
N LYS A 98 -41.79 -18.73 25.36
CA LYS A 98 -40.43 -19.14 24.97
C LYS A 98 -40.23 -19.18 23.46
N LEU A 99 -41.15 -19.79 22.71
CA LEU A 99 -41.10 -19.83 21.24
C LEU A 99 -41.13 -18.44 20.60
N LYS A 100 -41.93 -17.52 21.18
CA LYS A 100 -41.96 -16.14 20.68
C LYS A 100 -40.65 -15.39 21.00
N ALA A 101 -40.07 -15.65 22.17
CA ALA A 101 -38.81 -15.07 22.59
C ALA A 101 -37.65 -15.58 21.70
N GLU A 102 -37.63 -16.87 21.39
CA GLU A 102 -36.67 -17.49 20.47
C GLU A 102 -36.77 -16.87 19.07
N ALA A 103 -37.94 -16.81 18.46
CA ALA A 103 -38.14 -16.23 17.14
C ALA A 103 -37.71 -14.74 17.07
N LYS A 104 -38.00 -13.96 18.14
CA LYS A 104 -37.53 -12.57 18.26
C LYS A 104 -36.02 -12.50 18.48
N GLY A 105 -35.45 -13.40 19.23
CA GLY A 105 -34.01 -13.54 19.47
C GLY A 105 -33.26 -13.83 18.19
N ASP A 106 -33.71 -14.85 17.45
CA ASP A 106 -33.11 -15.23 16.16
C ASP A 106 -33.13 -14.08 15.15
N LYS A 107 -34.25 -13.38 15.03
CA LYS A 107 -34.35 -12.20 14.16
C LYS A 107 -33.42 -11.07 14.60
N ALA A 108 -33.25 -10.87 15.90
CA ALA A 108 -32.33 -9.84 16.41
C ALA A 108 -30.86 -10.21 16.17
N MET A 109 -30.50 -11.50 16.38
CA MET A 109 -29.16 -12.02 16.11
C MET A 109 -28.82 -11.93 14.62
N ALA A 110 -29.71 -12.45 13.76
CA ALA A 110 -29.52 -12.38 12.31
C ALA A 110 -29.39 -10.92 11.80
N GLY A 111 -30.18 -10.01 12.35
CA GLY A 111 -30.09 -8.59 12.03
C GLY A 111 -28.79 -7.94 12.51
N ALA A 112 -28.25 -8.37 13.65
CA ALA A 112 -26.97 -7.89 14.18
C ALA A 112 -25.80 -8.41 13.33
N ASP A 113 -25.84 -9.69 12.96
CA ASP A 113 -24.81 -10.32 12.11
C ASP A 113 -24.80 -9.71 10.71
N ALA A 114 -25.94 -9.52 10.09
CA ALA A 114 -26.05 -8.85 8.80
C ALA A 114 -25.45 -7.42 8.83
N LYS A 115 -25.65 -6.67 9.92
CA LYS A 115 -25.03 -5.34 10.10
C LYS A 115 -23.52 -5.44 10.30
N ALA A 116 -23.02 -6.44 11.02
CA ALA A 116 -21.60 -6.67 11.22
C ALA A 116 -20.93 -7.03 9.90
N VAL A 117 -21.48 -7.97 9.14
CA VAL A 117 -21.02 -8.35 7.81
C VAL A 117 -21.00 -7.15 6.85
N LYS A 118 -22.10 -6.40 6.77
CA LYS A 118 -22.17 -5.19 5.93
C LYS A 118 -21.11 -4.15 6.31
N THR A 119 -20.82 -4.00 7.60
CA THR A 119 -19.78 -3.08 8.07
C THR A 119 -18.38 -3.57 7.70
N SER A 120 -18.13 -4.88 7.83
CA SER A 120 -16.86 -5.50 7.42
C SER A 120 -16.61 -5.35 5.93
N VAL A 121 -17.58 -5.71 5.10
CA VAL A 121 -17.48 -5.56 3.63
C VAL A 121 -17.20 -4.12 3.23
N LYS A 122 -17.89 -3.14 3.83
CA LYS A 122 -17.63 -1.72 3.56
C LYS A 122 -16.24 -1.26 4.04
N ALA A 123 -15.75 -1.83 5.13
CA ALA A 123 -14.42 -1.53 5.63
C ALA A 123 -13.35 -2.10 4.70
N ASP A 124 -13.51 -3.35 4.26
CA ASP A 124 -12.60 -4.01 3.33
C ASP A 124 -12.57 -3.34 1.95
N ALA A 125 -13.73 -2.94 1.43
CA ALA A 125 -13.80 -2.19 0.17
C ALA A 125 -13.01 -0.87 0.23
N LYS A 126 -12.99 -0.19 1.39
CA LYS A 126 -12.18 1.02 1.57
C LYS A 126 -10.69 0.72 1.59
N VAL A 127 -10.28 -0.37 2.22
CA VAL A 127 -8.87 -0.81 2.21
C VAL A 127 -8.46 -1.18 0.79
N ALA A 128 -9.30 -1.92 0.07
CA ALA A 128 -9.03 -2.29 -1.31
C ALA A 128 -8.85 -1.06 -2.21
N LYS A 129 -9.74 -0.05 -2.05
CA LYS A 129 -9.60 1.20 -2.78
C LYS A 129 -8.27 1.89 -2.47
N GLU A 130 -7.92 2.03 -1.20
CA GLU A 130 -6.66 2.67 -0.78
C GLU A 130 -5.43 1.94 -1.32
N LYS A 131 -5.46 0.61 -1.38
CA LYS A 131 -4.39 -0.20 -2.00
C LYS A 131 -4.24 0.07 -3.49
N VAL A 132 -5.34 0.22 -4.21
CA VAL A 132 -5.33 0.56 -5.62
C VAL A 132 -4.78 1.97 -5.84
N ASP A 133 -5.26 2.94 -5.07
CA ASP A 133 -4.80 4.33 -5.11
C ASP A 133 -3.29 4.41 -4.80
N ALA A 134 -2.83 3.72 -3.75
CA ALA A 134 -1.42 3.63 -3.39
C ALA A 134 -0.56 3.01 -4.49
N SER A 135 -1.04 1.96 -5.16
CA SER A 135 -0.34 1.34 -6.29
C SER A 135 -0.22 2.29 -7.49
N ALA A 136 -1.28 3.04 -7.77
CA ALA A 136 -1.27 4.05 -8.84
C ALA A 136 -0.30 5.19 -8.53
N ASP A 137 -0.28 5.69 -7.29
CA ASP A 137 0.63 6.75 -6.86
C ASP A 137 2.10 6.32 -6.97
N LYS A 138 2.42 5.09 -6.56
CA LYS A 138 3.76 4.49 -6.72
C LYS A 138 4.17 4.37 -8.18
N ALA A 139 3.29 3.87 -9.04
CA ALA A 139 3.55 3.74 -10.46
C ALA A 139 3.80 5.13 -11.12
N LEU A 140 3.05 6.14 -10.71
CA LEU A 140 3.23 7.52 -11.17
C LEU A 140 4.57 8.10 -10.70
N ALA A 141 4.98 7.82 -9.47
CA ALA A 141 6.26 8.28 -8.93
C ALA A 141 7.43 7.62 -9.67
N ALA A 142 7.37 6.32 -9.88
CA ALA A 142 8.36 5.56 -10.66
C ALA A 142 8.47 6.08 -12.10
N THR A 143 7.34 6.31 -12.79
CA THR A 143 7.32 6.87 -14.14
C THR A 143 8.03 8.23 -14.21
N LYS A 144 7.77 9.12 -13.25
CA LYS A 144 8.45 10.42 -13.18
C LYS A 144 9.95 10.27 -12.98
N THR A 145 10.40 9.31 -12.19
CA THR A 145 11.82 9.02 -11.99
C THR A 145 12.46 8.53 -13.27
N GLU A 146 11.81 7.65 -14.01
CA GLU A 146 12.29 7.16 -15.30
C GLU A 146 12.34 8.28 -16.37
N GLU A 147 11.36 9.18 -16.40
CA GLU A 147 11.40 10.37 -17.27
C GLU A 147 12.61 11.26 -16.97
N VAL A 148 12.92 11.49 -15.68
CA VAL A 148 14.09 12.29 -15.29
C VAL A 148 15.39 11.62 -15.72
N LYS A 149 15.52 10.30 -15.53
CA LYS A 149 16.67 9.52 -15.98
C LYS A 149 16.83 9.56 -17.50
N ALA A 150 15.75 9.35 -18.25
CA ALA A 150 15.77 9.40 -19.71
C ALA A 150 16.21 10.78 -20.22
N LYS A 151 15.71 11.85 -19.60
CA LYS A 151 16.12 13.23 -19.94
C LYS A 151 17.59 13.48 -19.62
N GLY A 152 18.07 13.04 -18.46
CA GLY A 152 19.48 13.14 -18.09
C GLY A 152 20.39 12.45 -19.09
N ASN A 153 20.04 11.23 -19.50
CA ASN A 153 20.79 10.46 -20.49
C ASN A 153 20.81 11.16 -21.88
N ALA A 154 19.67 11.74 -22.27
CA ALA A 154 19.61 12.53 -23.53
C ALA A 154 20.48 13.78 -23.47
N ASP A 155 20.50 14.51 -22.35
CA ASP A 155 21.31 15.69 -22.14
C ASP A 155 22.83 15.34 -22.19
N ILE A 156 23.25 14.23 -21.58
CA ILE A 156 24.63 13.72 -21.62
C ILE A 156 25.03 13.39 -23.07
N LYS A 157 24.18 12.65 -23.79
CA LYS A 157 24.42 12.30 -25.19
C LYS A 157 24.55 13.54 -26.08
N ALA A 158 23.69 14.53 -25.87
CA ALA A 158 23.76 15.79 -26.62
C ALA A 158 25.02 16.60 -26.30
N ALA A 159 25.52 16.53 -25.06
CA ALA A 159 26.77 17.18 -24.67
C ALA A 159 28.02 16.52 -25.31
N GLY A 160 27.97 15.20 -25.49
CA GLY A 160 29.06 14.44 -26.16
C GLY A 160 29.06 14.54 -27.69
N ALA A 161 28.00 15.02 -28.30
CA ALA A 161 27.88 15.17 -29.74
C ALA A 161 28.42 16.54 -30.28
N LYS A 162 28.86 17.41 -29.38
CA LYS A 162 29.44 18.71 -29.68
C LYS A 162 30.96 18.71 -29.53
#